data_5f2faa062fea97043897ffbe4c99b995
#
_entry.id   5f2faa062fea97043897ffbe4c99b995
#
_cell.length_a   1.000
_cell.length_b   1.000
_cell.length_c   1.000
_cell.angle_alpha   90.00
_cell.angle_beta   90.00
_cell.angle_gamma   90.00
#
_symmetry.space_group_name_H-M   'P 1'
#
loop_
_entity.id
_entity.type
_entity.pdbx_description
1 polymer ?
#
loop_
_entity_poly.entity_id
_entity_poly.type
_entity_poly.pdbx_seq_one_letter_code
_entity_poly.pdbx_strand_id
1 'polypeptide(L)'
;MNNVCTRCALRLQRTATHSAESSTAARRAFTSSAGRRKHHGIPNFSETANDDLNNVLASMRSTHFIPGYLPKQERRMILGRKYRQQLQDNPVTVNVADEEVNLEWLDREKDIPNRTDLFHRAIDLMASTNNWTNLPSLLTGLKHSGAKLDEKALGKTVRKAASAGRIGIIIQCLQQSTNTGLTLRHEEVLQNVLWALHSTPQLTGWQDEEALLHSLKAANQIALLLETPEHNPYIKTTKNHILQPHDPRRRPEVLALFLELAAVYSWRFQAGKDTDGKVMTYTSRLLSILSTSHPEARQLPGSLTPRKSGPQREMLMGIPLWQGLSLAEKILAGGSQEGGKKGSGAVSSLSAEQFEMMTRVREDYESGLRLLAEALQAEGPREGSYADQALRWWRDCVRD
;
A
#
# COMPACT_ATOMS: atom_id res chain seq x y z
N MET A 1 16.77 22.59 -21.23
CA MET A 1 15.62 22.32 -20.33
C MET A 1 14.74 21.25 -20.99
N ASN A 2 15.05 19.99 -20.78
CA ASN A 2 14.29 18.88 -21.38
C ASN A 2 13.29 18.35 -20.37
N ASN A 3 12.04 18.80 -20.51
CA ASN A 3 10.90 18.28 -19.74
C ASN A 3 10.54 16.88 -20.25
N VAL A 4 11.00 15.84 -19.59
CA VAL A 4 10.60 14.47 -19.89
C VAL A 4 9.21 14.26 -19.30
N CYS A 5 8.24 14.00 -20.19
CA CYS A 5 6.86 13.73 -19.84
C CYS A 5 6.74 12.44 -19.01
N THR A 6 6.24 12.56 -17.77
CA THR A 6 6.07 11.44 -16.81
C THR A 6 5.11 10.36 -17.29
N ARG A 7 4.25 10.64 -18.27
CA ARG A 7 3.35 9.65 -18.88
C ARG A 7 4.05 8.58 -19.72
N CYS A 8 5.21 8.92 -20.32
CA CYS A 8 5.90 7.97 -21.20
C CYS A 8 6.71 6.89 -20.47
N ALA A 9 7.02 7.08 -19.20
CA ALA A 9 7.89 6.16 -18.47
C ALA A 9 7.15 5.05 -17.71
N LEU A 10 5.81 5.12 -17.60
CA LEU A 10 4.97 4.10 -16.96
C LEU A 10 4.06 3.34 -17.94
N ARG A 11 4.05 3.74 -19.23
CA ARG A 11 3.33 2.97 -20.26
C ARG A 11 4.25 1.90 -20.84
N LEU A 12 4.22 0.72 -20.26
CA LEU A 12 4.60 -0.52 -20.95
C LEU A 12 3.44 -0.90 -21.87
N GLN A 13 3.72 -0.81 -23.16
CA GLN A 13 3.12 -1.38 -24.35
C GLN A 13 1.86 -2.23 -24.14
N ARG A 14 0.71 -1.66 -24.51
CA ARG A 14 -0.41 -2.44 -25.06
C ARG A 14 -0.25 -2.42 -26.58
N THR A 15 0.20 -3.51 -27.16
CA THR A 15 0.00 -3.79 -28.59
C THR A 15 -1.49 -4.05 -28.82
N ALA A 16 -2.14 -3.10 -29.48
CA ALA A 16 -3.51 -3.27 -29.96
C ALA A 16 -3.46 -4.07 -31.27
N THR A 17 -4.03 -5.27 -31.23
CA THR A 17 -4.46 -5.94 -32.46
C THR A 17 -5.85 -5.41 -32.81
N HIS A 18 -5.94 -4.65 -33.90
CA HIS A 18 -7.19 -4.27 -34.52
C HIS A 18 -7.77 -5.46 -35.29
N SER A 19 -8.97 -5.87 -34.92
CA SER A 19 -9.87 -6.54 -35.87
C SER A 19 -11.14 -5.68 -35.96
N ALA A 20 -11.38 -5.21 -37.17
CA ALA A 20 -12.60 -4.52 -37.52
C ALA A 20 -13.67 -5.55 -37.92
N GLU A 21 -14.88 -5.42 -37.35
CA GLU A 21 -16.11 -5.86 -38.04
C GLU A 21 -17.34 -5.10 -37.55
N SER A 22 -17.92 -4.44 -38.50
CA SER A 22 -19.30 -4.07 -38.89
C SER A 22 -20.41 -3.93 -37.83
N SER A 23 -20.91 -2.74 -37.86
CA SER A 23 -22.23 -2.15 -37.59
C SER A 23 -23.44 -3.07 -37.55
N THR A 24 -24.25 -2.94 -36.49
CA THR A 24 -25.72 -2.95 -36.57
C THR A 24 -26.30 -1.93 -35.59
N ALA A 25 -27.10 -1.05 -36.13
CA ALA A 25 -27.81 0.00 -35.41
C ALA A 25 -28.87 -0.61 -34.48
N ALA A 26 -28.63 -0.59 -33.18
CA ALA A 26 -29.63 -0.90 -32.17
C ALA A 26 -30.15 0.40 -31.56
N ARG A 27 -31.44 0.64 -31.73
CA ARG A 27 -32.22 1.75 -31.19
C ARG A 27 -31.98 1.86 -29.68
N ARG A 28 -31.47 3.04 -29.25
CA ARG A 28 -31.36 3.39 -27.83
C ARG A 28 -32.78 3.65 -27.30
N ALA A 29 -33.31 2.71 -26.51
CA ALA A 29 -34.40 2.99 -25.62
C ALA A 29 -33.88 3.80 -24.46
N PHE A 30 -34.29 5.06 -24.32
CA PHE A 30 -34.04 5.87 -23.13
C PHE A 30 -34.93 5.32 -22.01
N THR A 31 -34.42 4.40 -21.21
CA THR A 31 -34.94 4.16 -19.89
C THR A 31 -34.28 5.16 -18.97
N SER A 32 -35.02 6.14 -18.47
CA SER A 32 -34.63 6.98 -17.35
C SER A 32 -34.51 6.11 -16.11
N SER A 33 -33.39 5.45 -15.94
CA SER A 33 -33.07 4.84 -14.67
C SER A 33 -32.68 5.97 -13.71
N ALA A 34 -33.64 6.38 -12.86
CA ALA A 34 -33.31 7.05 -11.62
C ALA A 34 -32.09 6.34 -11.03
N GLY A 35 -31.02 7.10 -10.73
CA GLY A 35 -29.74 6.54 -10.32
C GLY A 35 -29.91 5.61 -9.14
N ARG A 36 -30.08 4.33 -9.43
CA ARG A 36 -30.00 3.27 -8.42
C ARG A 36 -28.61 3.38 -7.83
N ARG A 37 -28.50 3.94 -6.63
CA ARG A 37 -27.33 3.74 -5.80
C ARG A 37 -27.14 2.24 -5.79
N LYS A 38 -26.04 1.75 -6.38
CA LYS A 38 -25.67 0.34 -6.29
C LYS A 38 -25.50 0.06 -4.80
N HIS A 39 -26.52 -0.46 -4.17
CA HIS A 39 -26.40 -0.99 -2.83
C HIS A 39 -25.52 -2.23 -2.98
N HIS A 40 -24.26 -2.10 -2.53
CA HIS A 40 -23.41 -3.28 -2.39
C HIS A 40 -24.12 -4.20 -1.39
N GLY A 41 -24.18 -5.50 -1.69
CA GLY A 41 -24.76 -6.49 -0.78
C GLY A 41 -24.12 -6.43 0.61
N ILE A 42 -24.84 -6.89 1.62
CA ILE A 42 -24.28 -7.03 2.97
C ILE A 42 -23.09 -8.01 2.86
N PRO A 43 -21.88 -7.65 3.33
CA PRO A 43 -20.74 -8.52 3.19
C PRO A 43 -20.97 -9.88 3.86
N ASN A 44 -20.77 -10.94 3.11
CA ASN A 44 -20.75 -12.31 3.60
C ASN A 44 -19.31 -12.74 3.85
N PHE A 45 -19.13 -13.57 4.87
CA PHE A 45 -17.84 -14.13 5.23
C PHE A 45 -17.77 -15.60 4.84
N SER A 46 -16.63 -16.00 4.32
CA SER A 46 -16.31 -17.40 4.08
C SER A 46 -15.98 -18.06 5.42
N GLU A 47 -16.50 -19.26 5.63
CA GLU A 47 -16.14 -20.05 6.79
C GLU A 47 -14.64 -20.36 6.81
N THR A 48 -14.08 -20.30 7.99
CA THR A 48 -12.65 -20.59 8.23
C THR A 48 -12.55 -21.77 9.19
N ALA A 49 -11.39 -22.39 9.26
CA ALA A 49 -11.12 -23.46 10.21
C ALA A 49 -11.05 -22.97 11.68
N ASN A 50 -11.16 -21.67 11.92
CA ASN A 50 -11.12 -21.09 13.26
C ASN A 50 -12.50 -20.56 13.66
N ASP A 51 -13.13 -21.26 14.61
CA ASP A 51 -14.46 -20.91 15.10
C ASP A 51 -14.51 -19.56 15.81
N ASP A 52 -13.44 -19.16 16.50
CA ASP A 52 -13.37 -17.84 17.15
C ASP A 52 -13.41 -16.72 16.13
N LEU A 53 -12.69 -16.88 15.01
CA LEU A 53 -12.73 -15.91 13.91
C LEU A 53 -14.13 -15.87 13.28
N ASN A 54 -14.73 -17.02 13.00
CA ASN A 54 -16.08 -17.11 12.45
C ASN A 54 -17.10 -16.43 13.38
N ASN A 55 -17.02 -16.66 14.69
CA ASN A 55 -17.89 -16.06 15.70
C ASN A 55 -17.72 -14.54 15.77
N VAL A 56 -16.47 -14.02 15.72
CA VAL A 56 -16.20 -12.57 15.72
C VAL A 56 -16.77 -11.93 14.45
N LEU A 57 -16.57 -12.55 13.29
CA LEU A 57 -17.07 -12.03 12.01
C LEU A 57 -18.61 -12.07 11.95
N ALA A 58 -19.23 -13.14 12.43
CA ALA A 58 -20.68 -13.26 12.54
C ALA A 58 -21.26 -12.20 13.50
N SER A 59 -20.63 -12.01 14.65
CA SER A 59 -21.00 -10.93 15.59
C SER A 59 -20.91 -9.56 14.94
N MET A 60 -19.81 -9.24 14.23
CA MET A 60 -19.69 -7.96 13.49
C MET A 60 -20.79 -7.81 12.44
N ARG A 61 -21.12 -8.87 11.72
CA ARG A 61 -22.17 -8.85 10.72
C ARG A 61 -23.55 -8.56 11.33
N SER A 62 -23.94 -9.27 12.38
CA SER A 62 -25.24 -9.14 13.02
C SER A 62 -25.42 -7.82 13.77
N THR A 63 -24.40 -7.39 14.54
CA THR A 63 -24.52 -6.23 15.43
C THR A 63 -24.16 -4.89 14.77
N HIS A 64 -23.31 -4.88 13.74
CA HIS A 64 -22.82 -3.64 13.12
C HIS A 64 -23.16 -3.50 11.64
N PHE A 65 -23.00 -4.57 10.83
CA PHE A 65 -23.19 -4.43 9.39
C PHE A 65 -24.67 -4.42 9.04
N ILE A 66 -25.44 -5.45 9.42
CA ILE A 66 -26.88 -5.49 9.15
C ILE A 66 -27.56 -4.19 9.61
N PRO A 67 -27.40 -3.72 10.87
CA PRO A 67 -27.96 -2.44 11.29
C PRO A 67 -27.48 -1.25 10.47
N GLY A 68 -26.24 -1.30 9.98
CA GLY A 68 -25.64 -0.24 9.13
C GLY A 68 -26.30 -0.11 7.78
N TYR A 69 -26.71 -1.21 7.19
CA TYR A 69 -27.36 -1.27 5.86
C TYR A 69 -28.87 -1.02 5.91
N LEU A 70 -29.51 -1.20 7.08
CA LEU A 70 -30.92 -0.95 7.25
C LEU A 70 -31.29 0.51 7.03
N PRO A 71 -32.44 0.80 6.37
CA PRO A 71 -33.04 2.11 6.35
C PRO A 71 -33.27 2.64 7.78
N LYS A 72 -33.46 3.95 7.90
CA LYS A 72 -33.53 4.64 9.19
C LYS A 72 -34.70 4.16 10.08
N GLN A 73 -35.80 3.73 9.47
CA GLN A 73 -36.99 3.29 10.17
C GLN A 73 -36.74 1.91 10.79
N GLU A 74 -36.28 0.95 10.00
CA GLU A 74 -35.98 -0.41 10.43
C GLU A 74 -34.85 -0.44 11.47
N ARG A 75 -33.84 0.39 11.29
CA ARG A 75 -32.79 0.60 12.30
C ARG A 75 -33.32 1.10 13.64
N ARG A 76 -34.36 1.98 13.62
CA ARG A 76 -35.03 2.40 14.86
C ARG A 76 -35.82 1.27 15.51
N MET A 77 -36.38 0.37 14.71
CA MET A 77 -37.14 -0.77 15.24
C MET A 77 -36.21 -1.73 16.00
N ILE A 78 -35.08 -2.11 15.42
CA ILE A 78 -34.15 -3.06 16.06
C ILE A 78 -33.43 -2.49 17.29
N LEU A 79 -33.24 -1.15 17.37
CA LEU A 79 -32.52 -0.50 18.47
C LEU A 79 -33.43 0.19 19.50
N GLY A 80 -34.72 0.25 19.24
CA GLY A 80 -35.67 0.99 20.10
C GLY A 80 -36.35 0.07 21.11
N ARG A 81 -36.18 0.32 22.42
CA ARG A 81 -36.77 -0.49 23.50
C ARG A 81 -38.29 -0.70 23.35
N LYS A 82 -39.01 0.30 22.82
CA LYS A 82 -40.49 0.21 22.60
C LYS A 82 -40.91 -0.83 21.56
N TYR A 83 -40.03 -1.25 20.67
CA TYR A 83 -40.32 -2.21 19.61
C TYR A 83 -39.94 -3.64 20.01
N ARG A 84 -39.33 -3.85 21.18
CA ARG A 84 -38.87 -5.16 21.62
C ARG A 84 -40.00 -6.21 21.60
N GLN A 85 -41.10 -5.90 22.25
CA GLN A 85 -42.24 -6.82 22.33
C GLN A 85 -42.91 -7.01 20.96
N GLN A 86 -43.05 -5.94 20.19
CA GLN A 86 -43.60 -5.98 18.83
C GLN A 86 -42.82 -6.91 17.90
N LEU A 87 -41.47 -6.86 17.94
CA LEU A 87 -40.62 -7.72 17.11
C LEU A 87 -40.60 -9.17 17.59
N GLN A 88 -40.83 -9.42 18.91
CA GLN A 88 -40.97 -10.75 19.47
C GLN A 88 -42.31 -11.42 19.09
N ASP A 89 -43.40 -10.63 19.14
CA ASP A 89 -44.73 -11.11 18.84
C ASP A 89 -45.01 -11.22 17.34
N ASN A 90 -44.44 -10.32 16.56
CA ASN A 90 -44.60 -10.25 15.11
C ASN A 90 -43.21 -10.04 14.44
N PRO A 91 -42.53 -11.14 14.11
CA PRO A 91 -41.24 -11.08 13.41
C PRO A 91 -41.37 -10.31 12.08
N VAL A 92 -40.52 -9.33 11.86
CA VAL A 92 -40.50 -8.52 10.63
C VAL A 92 -39.28 -8.93 9.81
N THR A 93 -39.52 -9.34 8.58
CA THR A 93 -38.49 -9.62 7.58
C THR A 93 -38.38 -8.45 6.62
N VAL A 94 -37.17 -8.00 6.37
CA VAL A 94 -36.89 -6.89 5.46
C VAL A 94 -35.89 -7.36 4.42
N ASN A 95 -36.14 -7.01 3.18
CA ASN A 95 -35.18 -7.27 2.10
C ASN A 95 -34.18 -6.14 2.03
N VAL A 96 -32.89 -6.43 2.26
CA VAL A 96 -31.79 -5.48 2.26
C VAL A 96 -30.72 -5.97 1.30
N ALA A 97 -30.50 -5.24 0.21
CA ALA A 97 -29.47 -5.54 -0.78
C ALA A 97 -29.56 -6.99 -1.32
N ASP A 98 -30.81 -7.42 -1.66
CA ASP A 98 -31.14 -8.74 -2.20
C ASP A 98 -31.01 -9.91 -1.19
N GLU A 99 -30.91 -9.61 0.10
CA GLU A 99 -30.91 -10.58 1.19
C GLU A 99 -32.11 -10.35 2.13
N GLU A 100 -32.82 -11.40 2.48
CA GLU A 100 -33.90 -11.35 3.47
C GLU A 100 -33.30 -11.41 4.87
N VAL A 101 -33.53 -10.37 5.65
CA VAL A 101 -33.03 -10.24 7.02
C VAL A 101 -34.20 -10.18 7.99
N ASN A 102 -34.23 -11.08 8.96
CA ASN A 102 -35.15 -11.01 10.08
C ASN A 102 -34.69 -9.94 11.04
N LEU A 103 -35.57 -9.02 11.40
CA LEU A 103 -35.28 -7.97 12.35
C LEU A 103 -35.42 -8.51 13.78
N GLU A 104 -34.29 -8.56 14.47
CA GLU A 104 -34.24 -8.91 15.89
C GLU A 104 -33.92 -7.65 16.71
N TRP A 105 -34.57 -7.54 17.89
CA TRP A 105 -34.27 -6.43 18.77
C TRP A 105 -32.90 -6.63 19.43
N LEU A 106 -32.08 -5.58 19.40
CA LEU A 106 -30.73 -5.55 19.96
C LEU A 106 -30.64 -4.54 21.10
N ASP A 107 -30.20 -4.99 22.27
CA ASP A 107 -29.86 -4.10 23.38
C ASP A 107 -28.52 -3.40 23.09
N ARG A 108 -28.56 -2.07 23.02
CA ARG A 108 -27.36 -1.27 22.72
C ARG A 108 -26.24 -1.43 23.74
N GLU A 109 -26.59 -1.72 24.99
CA GLU A 109 -25.65 -1.78 26.10
C GLU A 109 -25.09 -3.20 26.30
N LYS A 110 -25.88 -4.22 25.95
CA LYS A 110 -25.53 -5.63 26.22
C LYS A 110 -25.13 -6.41 24.98
N ASP A 111 -25.84 -6.20 23.87
CA ASP A 111 -25.72 -7.05 22.68
C ASP A 111 -24.79 -6.46 21.62
N ILE A 112 -24.43 -5.16 21.74
CA ILE A 112 -23.59 -4.49 20.76
C ILE A 112 -22.19 -4.24 21.33
N PRO A 113 -21.24 -5.13 21.08
CA PRO A 113 -19.86 -4.98 21.53
C PRO A 113 -19.17 -3.82 20.80
N ASN A 114 -18.06 -3.33 21.36
CA ASN A 114 -17.28 -2.26 20.73
C ASN A 114 -16.76 -2.69 19.36
N ARG A 115 -17.12 -1.93 18.34
CA ARG A 115 -16.75 -2.20 16.94
C ARG A 115 -15.24 -2.25 16.72
N THR A 116 -14.51 -1.34 17.37
CA THR A 116 -13.05 -1.23 17.24
C THR A 116 -12.36 -2.45 17.86
N ASP A 117 -12.87 -2.91 19.02
CA ASP A 117 -12.31 -4.08 19.70
C ASP A 117 -12.57 -5.37 18.89
N LEU A 118 -13.78 -5.52 18.34
CA LEU A 118 -14.09 -6.63 17.43
C LEU A 118 -13.20 -6.60 16.19
N PHE A 119 -12.98 -5.41 15.61
CA PHE A 119 -12.08 -5.27 14.46
C PHE A 119 -10.67 -5.71 14.80
N HIS A 120 -10.10 -5.21 15.92
CA HIS A 120 -8.76 -5.61 16.32
C HIS A 120 -8.66 -7.09 16.61
N ARG A 121 -9.67 -7.68 17.29
CA ARG A 121 -9.72 -9.11 17.55
C ARG A 121 -9.80 -9.93 16.25
N ALA A 122 -10.61 -9.51 15.28
CA ALA A 122 -10.66 -10.16 13.97
C ALA A 122 -9.29 -10.14 13.26
N ILE A 123 -8.61 -8.98 13.25
CA ILE A 123 -7.28 -8.86 12.64
C ILE A 123 -6.24 -9.71 13.37
N ASP A 124 -6.30 -9.79 14.70
CA ASP A 124 -5.39 -10.61 15.49
C ASP A 124 -5.61 -12.12 15.24
N LEU A 125 -6.87 -12.56 15.12
CA LEU A 125 -7.22 -13.92 14.76
C LEU A 125 -6.86 -14.25 13.31
N MET A 126 -7.05 -13.33 12.35
CA MET A 126 -6.57 -13.49 10.97
C MET A 126 -5.05 -13.65 10.90
N ALA A 127 -4.31 -12.91 11.72
CA ALA A 127 -2.86 -13.00 11.79
C ALA A 127 -2.38 -14.31 12.39
N SER A 128 -2.98 -14.77 13.50
CA SER A 128 -2.60 -16.01 14.18
C SER A 128 -2.91 -17.26 13.35
N THR A 129 -3.99 -17.25 12.58
CA THR A 129 -4.39 -18.35 11.70
C THR A 129 -3.85 -18.24 10.28
N ASN A 130 -3.19 -17.15 9.96
CA ASN A 130 -2.76 -16.79 8.60
C ASN A 130 -3.90 -16.83 7.55
N ASN A 131 -5.13 -16.60 7.98
CA ASN A 131 -6.31 -16.61 7.11
C ASN A 131 -6.87 -15.18 6.92
N TRP A 132 -6.52 -14.57 5.80
CA TRP A 132 -6.86 -13.19 5.47
C TRP A 132 -7.97 -13.06 4.42
N THR A 133 -8.59 -14.17 4.02
CA THR A 133 -9.58 -14.22 2.93
C THR A 133 -10.76 -13.27 3.17
N ASN A 134 -11.19 -13.12 4.42
CA ASN A 134 -12.32 -12.29 4.80
C ASN A 134 -11.98 -10.80 5.01
N LEU A 135 -10.71 -10.38 4.88
CA LEU A 135 -10.32 -8.99 5.09
C LEU A 135 -11.03 -8.00 4.14
N PRO A 136 -11.14 -8.25 2.81
CA PRO A 136 -11.84 -7.34 1.91
C PRO A 136 -13.32 -7.16 2.31
N SER A 137 -14.02 -8.25 2.65
CA SER A 137 -15.41 -8.23 3.12
C SER A 137 -15.57 -7.48 4.44
N LEU A 138 -14.64 -7.69 5.39
CA LEU A 138 -14.61 -7.01 6.67
C LEU A 138 -14.48 -5.48 6.51
N LEU A 139 -13.50 -5.04 5.72
CA LEU A 139 -13.29 -3.61 5.45
C LEU A 139 -14.48 -2.98 4.71
N THR A 140 -15.06 -3.71 3.75
CA THR A 140 -16.25 -3.28 3.01
C THR A 140 -17.44 -3.08 3.96
N GLY A 141 -17.71 -4.05 4.84
CA GLY A 141 -18.78 -3.94 5.83
C GLY A 141 -18.59 -2.77 6.79
N LEU A 142 -17.39 -2.57 7.29
CA LEU A 142 -17.05 -1.44 8.15
C LEU A 142 -17.32 -0.10 7.44
N LYS A 143 -16.83 0.07 6.23
CA LYS A 143 -17.02 1.30 5.47
C LYS A 143 -18.50 1.60 5.20
N HIS A 144 -19.26 0.62 4.73
CA HIS A 144 -20.66 0.82 4.39
C HIS A 144 -21.56 0.95 5.63
N SER A 145 -21.19 0.36 6.78
CA SER A 145 -21.85 0.60 8.06
C SER A 145 -21.54 1.98 8.67
N GLY A 146 -20.75 2.80 7.98
CA GLY A 146 -20.40 4.16 8.43
C GLY A 146 -19.29 4.19 9.49
N ALA A 147 -18.55 3.11 9.66
CA ALA A 147 -17.38 3.10 10.53
C ALA A 147 -16.23 3.90 9.92
N LYS A 148 -15.65 4.78 10.72
CA LYS A 148 -14.38 5.42 10.38
C LYS A 148 -13.28 4.70 11.16
N LEU A 149 -12.43 3.97 10.45
CA LEU A 149 -11.23 3.38 11.03
C LEU A 149 -10.14 4.45 11.09
N ASP A 150 -9.38 4.44 12.17
CA ASP A 150 -8.20 5.28 12.32
C ASP A 150 -7.07 4.82 11.37
N GLU A 151 -6.28 5.76 10.88
CA GLU A 151 -5.13 5.47 10.01
C GLU A 151 -4.14 4.48 10.64
N LYS A 152 -3.92 4.60 11.95
CA LYS A 152 -3.06 3.68 12.71
C LYS A 152 -3.60 2.25 12.71
N ALA A 153 -4.92 2.09 12.84
CA ALA A 153 -5.56 0.79 12.79
C ALA A 153 -5.43 0.15 11.40
N LEU A 154 -5.61 0.95 10.35
CA LEU A 154 -5.41 0.51 8.96
C LEU A 154 -3.93 0.15 8.70
N GLY A 155 -2.98 1.00 9.12
CA GLY A 155 -1.55 0.74 9.02
C GLY A 155 -1.14 -0.54 9.77
N LYS A 156 -1.65 -0.76 10.99
CA LYS A 156 -1.43 -1.99 11.76
C LYS A 156 -1.97 -3.23 11.03
N THR A 157 -3.12 -3.12 10.38
CA THR A 157 -3.71 -4.21 9.58
C THR A 157 -2.81 -4.56 8.39
N VAL A 158 -2.36 -3.56 7.64
CA VAL A 158 -1.42 -3.75 6.53
C VAL A 158 -0.14 -4.43 7.01
N ARG A 159 0.46 -3.95 8.10
CA ARG A 159 1.68 -4.52 8.67
C ARG A 159 1.50 -5.99 9.04
N LYS A 160 0.42 -6.35 9.74
CA LYS A 160 0.15 -7.73 10.14
C LYS A 160 -0.08 -8.66 8.94
N ALA A 161 -0.83 -8.21 7.92
CA ALA A 161 -1.02 -8.97 6.70
C ALA A 161 0.29 -9.13 5.92
N ALA A 162 1.12 -8.10 5.87
CA ALA A 162 2.43 -8.13 5.22
C ALA A 162 3.39 -9.10 5.93
N SER A 163 3.48 -9.05 7.26
CA SER A 163 4.32 -10.00 8.02
C SER A 163 3.87 -11.45 7.91
N ALA A 164 2.61 -11.67 7.55
CA ALA A 164 2.06 -12.99 7.21
C ALA A 164 2.25 -13.37 5.72
N GLY A 165 2.98 -12.57 4.93
CA GLY A 165 3.20 -12.79 3.50
C GLY A 165 1.98 -12.54 2.62
N ARG A 166 0.96 -11.83 3.10
CA ARG A 166 -0.33 -11.64 2.42
C ARG A 166 -0.50 -10.26 1.76
N ILE A 167 0.58 -9.71 1.22
CA ILE A 167 0.54 -8.40 0.54
C ILE A 167 -0.46 -8.36 -0.63
N GLY A 168 -0.67 -9.48 -1.32
CA GLY A 168 -1.64 -9.58 -2.41
C GLY A 168 -3.06 -9.23 -2.00
N ILE A 169 -3.51 -9.61 -0.80
CA ILE A 169 -4.83 -9.27 -0.26
C ILE A 169 -4.93 -7.77 0.05
N ILE A 170 -3.84 -7.17 0.54
CA ILE A 170 -3.78 -5.72 0.75
C ILE A 170 -3.92 -4.97 -0.58
N ILE A 171 -3.22 -5.42 -1.63
CA ILE A 171 -3.34 -4.84 -2.97
C ILE A 171 -4.77 -4.98 -3.50
N GLN A 172 -5.41 -6.13 -3.30
CA GLN A 172 -6.82 -6.32 -3.64
C GLN A 172 -7.73 -5.33 -2.90
N CYS A 173 -7.52 -5.11 -1.60
CA CYS A 173 -8.26 -4.11 -0.83
C CYS A 173 -8.02 -2.69 -1.37
N LEU A 174 -6.79 -2.35 -1.72
CA LEU A 174 -6.44 -1.06 -2.32
C LEU A 174 -7.12 -0.87 -3.69
N GLN A 175 -7.11 -1.88 -4.55
CA GLN A 175 -7.80 -1.83 -5.86
C GLN A 175 -9.30 -1.59 -5.72
N GLN A 176 -9.88 -2.05 -4.61
CA GLN A 176 -11.30 -1.86 -4.26
C GLN A 176 -11.49 -0.75 -3.22
N SER A 177 -10.67 0.29 -3.24
CA SER A 177 -10.66 1.38 -2.24
C SER A 177 -12.01 2.07 -2.06
N THR A 178 -12.82 2.15 -3.13
CA THR A 178 -14.19 2.67 -3.07
C THR A 178 -15.11 1.84 -2.18
N ASN A 179 -14.85 0.54 -2.04
CA ASN A 179 -15.63 -0.37 -1.22
C ASN A 179 -14.98 -0.59 0.14
N THR A 180 -13.69 -0.86 0.18
CA THR A 180 -12.96 -1.20 1.41
C THR A 180 -12.59 0.02 2.26
N GLY A 181 -12.44 1.19 1.63
CA GLY A 181 -11.94 2.38 2.32
C GLY A 181 -10.43 2.40 2.52
N LEU A 182 -9.72 1.34 2.15
CA LEU A 182 -8.26 1.31 2.25
C LEU A 182 -7.67 2.14 1.11
N THR A 183 -6.89 3.18 1.44
CA THR A 183 -6.30 4.09 0.45
C THR A 183 -4.85 4.41 0.79
N LEU A 184 -4.03 4.65 -0.25
CA LEU A 184 -2.65 5.10 -0.10
C LEU A 184 -2.54 6.60 0.27
N ARG A 185 -3.67 7.30 0.41
CA ARG A 185 -3.69 8.67 0.95
C ARG A 185 -3.25 8.72 2.40
N HIS A 186 -3.55 7.65 3.15
CA HIS A 186 -3.14 7.49 4.52
C HIS A 186 -1.65 7.17 4.59
N GLU A 187 -0.89 8.03 5.23
CA GLU A 187 0.56 7.88 5.30
C GLU A 187 0.97 6.57 5.96
N GLU A 188 0.30 6.18 7.04
CA GLU A 188 0.56 4.91 7.74
C GLU A 188 0.31 3.70 6.82
N VAL A 189 -0.67 3.75 5.94
CA VAL A 189 -0.95 2.68 4.97
C VAL A 189 0.15 2.63 3.92
N LEU A 190 0.49 3.79 3.32
CA LEU A 190 1.53 3.86 2.29
C LEU A 190 2.87 3.35 2.83
N GLN A 191 3.31 3.84 3.98
CA GLN A 191 4.57 3.40 4.60
C GLN A 191 4.61 1.90 4.86
N ASN A 192 3.55 1.34 5.48
CA ASN A 192 3.51 -0.09 5.76
C ASN A 192 3.46 -0.95 4.48
N VAL A 193 2.85 -0.46 3.40
CA VAL A 193 2.89 -1.13 2.08
C VAL A 193 4.31 -1.12 1.52
N LEU A 194 5.02 0.02 1.55
CA LEU A 194 6.41 0.12 1.09
C LEU A 194 7.32 -0.83 1.88
N TRP A 195 7.19 -0.85 3.20
CA TRP A 195 7.97 -1.75 4.06
C TRP A 195 7.65 -3.22 3.79
N ALA A 196 6.39 -3.56 3.48
CA ALA A 196 6.02 -4.90 3.11
C ALA A 196 6.71 -5.37 1.82
N LEU A 197 6.79 -4.48 0.83
CA LEU A 197 7.45 -4.78 -0.45
C LEU A 197 8.96 -4.96 -0.30
N HIS A 198 9.60 -4.20 0.59
CA HIS A 198 11.01 -4.40 0.95
C HIS A 198 11.22 -5.72 1.71
N SER A 199 10.40 -5.97 2.75
CA SER A 199 10.61 -7.10 3.65
C SER A 199 10.39 -8.46 2.99
N THR A 200 9.53 -8.56 1.99
CA THR A 200 9.21 -9.85 1.33
C THR A 200 10.46 -10.52 0.72
N PRO A 201 11.23 -9.88 -0.17
CA PRO A 201 12.46 -10.48 -0.69
C PRO A 201 13.61 -10.48 0.33
N GLN A 202 13.63 -9.52 1.26
CA GLN A 202 14.66 -9.44 2.29
C GLN A 202 14.61 -10.63 3.26
N LEU A 203 13.43 -11.19 3.57
CA LEU A 203 13.29 -12.39 4.41
C LEU A 203 14.00 -13.62 3.82
N THR A 204 14.20 -13.69 2.51
CA THR A 204 14.96 -14.74 1.82
C THR A 204 16.42 -14.34 1.58
N GLY A 205 16.92 -13.26 2.21
CA GLY A 205 18.26 -12.72 1.98
C GLY A 205 18.47 -12.25 0.55
N TRP A 206 17.41 -11.82 -0.14
CA TRP A 206 17.43 -11.39 -1.55
C TRP A 206 17.88 -12.49 -2.54
N GLN A 207 17.87 -13.76 -2.13
CA GLN A 207 18.34 -14.89 -2.96
C GLN A 207 17.22 -15.51 -3.82
N ASP A 208 15.97 -15.25 -3.44
CA ASP A 208 14.79 -15.80 -4.14
C ASP A 208 14.32 -14.83 -5.21
N GLU A 209 14.55 -15.21 -6.48
CA GLU A 209 14.13 -14.44 -7.64
C GLU A 209 12.61 -14.30 -7.71
N GLU A 210 11.85 -15.35 -7.37
CA GLU A 210 10.40 -15.33 -7.43
C GLU A 210 9.82 -14.36 -6.42
N ALA A 211 10.32 -14.34 -5.19
CA ALA A 211 9.94 -13.38 -4.15
C ALA A 211 10.23 -11.94 -4.57
N LEU A 212 11.39 -11.70 -5.19
CA LEU A 212 11.76 -10.37 -5.68
C LEU A 212 10.88 -9.93 -6.86
N LEU A 213 10.64 -10.82 -7.83
CA LEU A 213 9.73 -10.54 -8.95
C LEU A 213 8.30 -10.30 -8.49
N HIS A 214 7.84 -11.01 -7.46
CA HIS A 214 6.54 -10.78 -6.84
C HIS A 214 6.47 -9.36 -6.25
N SER A 215 7.50 -8.94 -5.51
CA SER A 215 7.57 -7.57 -4.95
C SER A 215 7.67 -6.50 -6.04
N LEU A 216 8.40 -6.73 -7.12
CA LEU A 216 8.45 -5.83 -8.28
C LEU A 216 7.08 -5.68 -8.97
N LYS A 217 6.36 -6.79 -9.16
CA LYS A 217 5.00 -6.77 -9.72
C LYS A 217 4.04 -5.99 -8.81
N ALA A 218 4.12 -6.24 -7.52
CA ALA A 218 3.32 -5.53 -6.51
C ALA A 218 3.66 -4.04 -6.47
N ALA A 219 4.94 -3.66 -6.50
CA ALA A 219 5.39 -2.28 -6.58
C ALA A 219 4.83 -1.57 -7.83
N ASN A 220 4.87 -2.21 -9.00
CA ASN A 220 4.25 -1.66 -10.21
C ASN A 220 2.74 -1.42 -10.05
N GLN A 221 2.02 -2.32 -9.37
CA GLN A 221 0.60 -2.11 -9.08
C GLN A 221 0.38 -0.91 -8.15
N ILE A 222 1.21 -0.75 -7.12
CA ILE A 222 1.17 0.42 -6.24
C ILE A 222 1.45 1.71 -7.02
N ALA A 223 2.42 1.71 -7.93
CA ALA A 223 2.69 2.87 -8.80
C ALA A 223 1.46 3.26 -9.64
N LEU A 224 0.76 2.28 -10.23
CA LEU A 224 -0.47 2.51 -10.99
C LEU A 224 -1.60 3.06 -10.09
N LEU A 225 -1.74 2.53 -8.87
CA LEU A 225 -2.74 3.03 -7.91
C LEU A 225 -2.45 4.48 -7.50
N LEU A 226 -1.20 4.87 -7.32
CA LEU A 226 -0.81 6.25 -7.03
C LEU A 226 -1.11 7.23 -8.17
N GLU A 227 -1.44 6.74 -9.37
CA GLU A 227 -1.94 7.56 -10.48
C GLU A 227 -3.46 7.73 -10.50
N THR A 228 -4.17 7.13 -9.53
CA THR A 228 -5.63 7.25 -9.43
C THR A 228 -6.04 8.29 -8.39
N PRO A 229 -7.15 9.01 -8.62
CA PRO A 229 -7.61 10.05 -7.69
C PRO A 229 -8.07 9.49 -6.33
N GLU A 230 -8.39 8.21 -6.24
CA GLU A 230 -8.76 7.54 -4.99
C GLU A 230 -7.57 7.42 -4.03
N HIS A 231 -6.38 7.23 -4.57
CA HIS A 231 -5.14 7.03 -3.81
C HIS A 231 -4.27 8.27 -3.72
N ASN A 232 -4.41 9.19 -4.66
CA ASN A 232 -3.61 10.41 -4.72
C ASN A 232 -4.52 11.63 -4.91
N PRO A 233 -4.69 12.49 -3.89
CA PRO A 233 -5.55 13.66 -3.98
C PRO A 233 -5.04 14.71 -4.97
N TYR A 234 -3.75 14.70 -5.29
CA TYR A 234 -3.10 15.70 -6.15
C TYR A 234 -3.31 15.47 -7.65
N ILE A 235 -3.84 14.31 -8.06
CA ILE A 235 -4.11 14.00 -9.48
C ILE A 235 -5.03 15.03 -10.14
N LYS A 236 -6.07 15.48 -9.44
CA LYS A 236 -7.07 16.42 -9.98
C LYS A 236 -6.53 17.85 -10.13
N THR A 237 -5.50 18.21 -9.38
CA THR A 237 -4.91 19.55 -9.35
C THR A 237 -3.67 19.67 -10.23
N THR A 238 -3.21 18.58 -10.83
CA THR A 238 -2.03 18.57 -11.68
C THR A 238 -2.37 19.19 -13.05
N LYS A 239 -2.35 20.53 -13.11
CA LYS A 239 -2.34 21.26 -14.37
C LYS A 239 -0.90 21.22 -14.89
N ASN A 240 -0.74 21.00 -16.20
CA ASN A 240 0.56 21.03 -16.90
C ASN A 240 1.56 19.90 -16.52
N HIS A 241 1.09 18.76 -16.03
CA HIS A 241 1.94 17.59 -15.69
C HIS A 241 3.06 17.86 -14.66
N ILE A 242 2.98 18.96 -13.92
CA ILE A 242 3.92 19.28 -12.84
C ILE A 242 3.40 18.65 -11.55
N LEU A 243 4.19 17.73 -10.99
CA LEU A 243 3.86 17.10 -9.72
C LEU A 243 3.97 18.11 -8.57
N GLN A 244 2.95 18.14 -7.71
CA GLN A 244 2.95 18.97 -6.51
C GLN A 244 4.04 18.53 -5.52
N PRO A 245 4.57 19.41 -4.67
CA PRO A 245 5.62 19.06 -3.71
C PRO A 245 5.26 17.90 -2.78
N HIS A 246 4.00 17.81 -2.36
CA HIS A 246 3.49 16.78 -1.46
C HIS A 246 2.89 15.55 -2.18
N ASP A 247 3.03 15.46 -3.50
CA ASP A 247 2.55 14.31 -4.26
C ASP A 247 3.31 13.05 -3.85
N PRO A 248 2.62 11.96 -3.46
CA PRO A 248 3.27 10.71 -3.07
C PRO A 248 4.26 10.17 -4.10
N ARG A 249 4.04 10.45 -5.40
CA ARG A 249 4.94 10.03 -6.50
C ARG A 249 6.28 10.78 -6.51
N ARG A 250 6.39 11.89 -5.75
CA ARG A 250 7.64 12.64 -5.53
C ARG A 250 8.33 12.31 -4.22
N ARG A 251 7.75 11.45 -3.41
CA ARG A 251 8.38 11.10 -2.13
C ARG A 251 9.65 10.28 -2.38
N PRO A 252 10.77 10.66 -1.78
CA PRO A 252 12.02 9.92 -1.92
C PRO A 252 11.88 8.46 -1.51
N GLU A 253 11.08 8.14 -0.48
CA GLU A 253 10.87 6.81 0.04
C GLU A 253 10.17 5.88 -0.98
N VAL A 254 9.24 6.43 -1.76
CA VAL A 254 8.54 5.68 -2.82
C VAL A 254 9.51 5.34 -3.94
N LEU A 255 10.28 6.33 -4.42
CA LEU A 255 11.25 6.10 -5.49
C LEU A 255 12.42 5.23 -5.03
N ALA A 256 12.84 5.38 -3.77
CA ALA A 256 13.91 4.58 -3.19
C ALA A 256 13.58 3.09 -3.21
N LEU A 257 12.35 2.72 -2.83
CA LEU A 257 11.92 1.33 -2.89
C LEU A 257 11.94 0.78 -4.33
N PHE A 258 11.44 1.56 -5.31
CA PHE A 258 11.47 1.13 -6.73
C PHE A 258 12.90 0.97 -7.23
N LEU A 259 13.78 1.88 -6.84
CA LEU A 259 15.21 1.82 -7.16
C LEU A 259 15.84 0.57 -6.53
N GLU A 260 15.62 0.35 -5.23
CA GLU A 260 16.17 -0.79 -4.50
C GLU A 260 15.78 -2.12 -5.17
N LEU A 261 14.47 -2.36 -5.36
CA LEU A 261 13.99 -3.60 -5.98
C LEU A 261 14.55 -3.81 -7.39
N ALA A 262 14.64 -2.75 -8.20
CA ALA A 262 15.22 -2.82 -9.54
C ALA A 262 16.73 -3.05 -9.49
N ALA A 263 17.45 -2.38 -8.59
CA ALA A 263 18.89 -2.51 -8.45
C ALA A 263 19.31 -3.90 -7.91
N VAL A 264 18.58 -4.41 -6.90
CA VAL A 264 18.82 -5.78 -6.42
C VAL A 264 18.57 -6.81 -7.51
N TYR A 265 17.49 -6.65 -8.30
CA TYR A 265 17.20 -7.56 -9.39
C TYR A 265 18.29 -7.53 -10.48
N SER A 266 18.70 -6.34 -10.88
CA SER A 266 19.78 -6.17 -11.88
C SER A 266 21.12 -6.70 -11.37
N TRP A 267 21.44 -6.45 -10.09
CA TRP A 267 22.70 -6.90 -9.51
C TRP A 267 22.79 -8.42 -9.38
N ARG A 268 21.75 -9.07 -8.85
CA ARG A 268 21.79 -10.50 -8.51
C ARG A 268 21.41 -11.42 -9.69
N PHE A 269 20.43 -11.01 -10.51
CA PHE A 269 19.84 -11.88 -11.53
C PHE A 269 20.12 -11.42 -12.98
N GLN A 270 20.67 -10.22 -13.17
CA GLN A 270 21.04 -9.71 -14.49
C GLN A 270 22.55 -9.44 -14.63
N ALA A 271 23.39 -10.13 -13.85
CA ALA A 271 24.84 -9.99 -13.86
C ALA A 271 25.32 -8.53 -13.69
N GLY A 272 24.66 -7.73 -12.87
CA GLY A 272 25.00 -6.34 -12.62
C GLY A 272 24.70 -5.40 -13.79
N LYS A 273 23.85 -5.77 -14.75
CA LYS A 273 23.49 -4.93 -15.89
C LYS A 273 22.07 -4.38 -15.77
N ASP A 274 21.89 -3.10 -15.99
CA ASP A 274 20.57 -2.45 -16.06
C ASP A 274 19.95 -2.66 -17.45
N THR A 275 19.49 -3.87 -17.74
CA THR A 275 18.98 -4.24 -19.07
C THR A 275 17.72 -3.48 -19.47
N ASP A 276 16.89 -3.11 -18.49
CA ASP A 276 15.62 -2.42 -18.69
C ASP A 276 15.74 -0.90 -18.54
N GLY A 277 16.90 -0.38 -18.17
CA GLY A 277 17.13 1.05 -17.91
C GLY A 277 16.36 1.60 -16.69
N LYS A 278 15.85 0.73 -15.85
CA LYS A 278 15.04 1.11 -14.68
C LYS A 278 15.89 1.69 -13.56
N VAL A 279 17.05 1.10 -13.29
CA VAL A 279 17.99 1.57 -12.28
C VAL A 279 18.42 3.00 -12.62
N MET A 280 18.85 3.24 -13.84
CA MET A 280 19.20 4.58 -14.35
C MET A 280 18.02 5.56 -14.19
N THR A 281 16.84 5.16 -14.61
CA THR A 281 15.63 6.01 -14.61
C THR A 281 15.24 6.39 -13.19
N TYR A 282 15.20 5.44 -12.26
CA TYR A 282 14.81 5.71 -10.88
C TYR A 282 15.89 6.51 -10.14
N THR A 283 17.18 6.22 -10.37
CA THR A 283 18.30 7.00 -9.82
C THR A 283 18.23 8.46 -10.27
N SER A 284 18.12 8.72 -11.57
CA SER A 284 18.04 10.08 -12.09
C SER A 284 16.85 10.87 -11.51
N ARG A 285 15.69 10.23 -11.37
CA ARG A 285 14.51 10.85 -10.76
C ARG A 285 14.70 11.12 -9.27
N LEU A 286 15.25 10.16 -8.53
CA LEU A 286 15.52 10.33 -7.11
C LEU A 286 16.49 11.47 -6.86
N LEU A 287 17.60 11.53 -7.60
CA LEU A 287 18.56 12.63 -7.52
C LEU A 287 17.94 13.98 -7.88
N SER A 288 17.09 14.03 -8.93
CA SER A 288 16.37 15.25 -9.29
C SER A 288 15.46 15.74 -8.16
N ILE A 289 14.79 14.84 -7.44
CA ILE A 289 13.96 15.21 -6.29
C ILE A 289 14.82 15.70 -5.13
N LEU A 290 15.88 14.99 -4.81
CA LEU A 290 16.78 15.35 -3.72
C LEU A 290 17.51 16.69 -3.99
N SER A 291 17.79 17.04 -5.26
CA SER A 291 18.39 18.32 -5.63
C SER A 291 17.42 19.50 -5.57
N THR A 292 16.13 19.26 -5.93
CA THR A 292 15.14 20.34 -6.07
C THR A 292 14.23 20.48 -4.85
N SER A 293 14.21 19.50 -3.96
CA SER A 293 13.28 19.47 -2.85
C SER A 293 13.68 20.38 -1.71
N HIS A 294 12.66 20.85 -1.00
CA HIS A 294 12.75 21.61 0.23
C HIS A 294 13.79 21.01 1.21
N PRO A 295 14.39 21.86 2.07
CA PRO A 295 15.34 21.42 3.09
C PRO A 295 14.83 20.27 3.97
N GLU A 296 13.51 20.14 4.12
CA GLU A 296 12.87 19.03 4.86
C GLU A 296 13.04 17.65 4.18
N ALA A 297 13.12 17.59 2.84
CA ALA A 297 13.35 16.34 2.11
C ALA A 297 14.84 15.95 2.06
N ARG A 298 15.72 16.88 2.45
CA ARG A 298 17.17 16.66 2.60
C ARG A 298 17.56 16.26 4.04
N GLN A 299 16.57 16.08 4.95
CA GLN A 299 16.89 15.62 6.28
C GLN A 299 17.42 14.18 6.19
N LEU A 300 18.70 14.08 6.43
CA LEU A 300 19.42 12.82 6.46
C LEU A 300 19.01 12.02 7.71
N PRO A 301 19.05 10.68 7.66
CA PRO A 301 18.92 9.86 8.86
C PRO A 301 19.93 10.31 9.93
N GLY A 302 19.47 10.41 11.19
CA GLY A 302 20.32 10.84 12.28
C GLY A 302 20.61 12.36 12.36
N SER A 303 19.93 13.18 11.54
CA SER A 303 20.07 14.64 11.68
C SER A 303 19.53 15.12 13.05
N LEU A 304 20.14 16.19 13.59
CA LEU A 304 19.79 16.77 14.90
C LEU A 304 18.38 17.34 14.99
N THR A 305 17.69 17.48 13.86
CA THR A 305 16.26 17.84 13.80
C THR A 305 15.43 16.57 13.76
N PRO A 306 14.83 16.13 14.88
CA PRO A 306 14.07 14.90 14.90
C PRO A 306 12.86 15.01 13.97
N ARG A 307 12.73 14.08 13.03
CA ARG A 307 11.49 13.89 12.29
C ARG A 307 10.39 13.48 13.29
N LYS A 308 9.17 13.93 13.06
CA LYS A 308 7.99 13.54 13.89
C LYS A 308 7.79 12.02 13.97
N SER A 309 8.45 11.27 13.09
CA SER A 309 8.29 9.82 12.94
C SER A 309 9.10 8.95 13.89
N GLY A 310 10.07 9.50 14.60
CA GLY A 310 10.98 8.75 15.47
C GLY A 310 12.10 8.01 14.72
N PRO A 311 13.23 7.67 15.44
CA PRO A 311 14.45 7.15 14.83
C PRO A 311 14.24 5.81 14.12
N GLN A 312 13.42 4.91 14.65
CA GLN A 312 13.16 3.60 14.06
C GLN A 312 12.46 3.68 12.70
N ARG A 313 11.51 4.62 12.53
CA ARG A 313 10.82 4.83 11.24
C ARG A 313 11.73 5.52 10.24
N GLU A 314 12.56 6.43 10.70
CA GLU A 314 13.55 7.10 9.87
C GLU A 314 14.55 6.08 9.30
N MET A 315 15.00 5.15 10.12
CA MET A 315 15.87 4.07 9.68
C MET A 315 15.19 3.14 8.65
N LEU A 316 13.95 2.71 8.91
CA LEU A 316 13.18 1.87 7.97
C LEU A 316 12.92 2.54 6.61
N MET A 317 12.87 3.87 6.55
CA MET A 317 12.75 4.61 5.28
C MET A 317 14.10 4.84 4.60
N GLY A 318 15.15 5.00 5.37
CA GLY A 318 16.50 5.28 4.87
C GLY A 318 17.21 4.05 4.29
N ILE A 319 16.97 2.86 4.84
CA ILE A 319 17.64 1.63 4.38
C ILE A 319 17.38 1.34 2.91
N PRO A 320 16.13 1.31 2.39
CA PRO A 320 15.88 1.09 0.97
C PRO A 320 16.56 2.13 0.06
N LEU A 321 16.63 3.38 0.50
CA LEU A 321 17.29 4.44 -0.25
C LEU A 321 18.80 4.20 -0.34
N TRP A 322 19.42 3.93 0.81
CA TRP A 322 20.86 3.66 0.86
C TRP A 322 21.24 2.42 0.07
N GLN A 323 20.53 1.32 0.23
CA GLN A 323 20.79 0.07 -0.49
C GLN A 323 20.57 0.24 -2.00
N GLY A 324 19.48 0.89 -2.39
CA GLY A 324 19.19 1.18 -3.79
C GLY A 324 20.28 2.02 -4.46
N LEU A 325 20.77 3.09 -3.79
CA LEU A 325 21.87 3.90 -4.31
C LEU A 325 23.21 3.16 -4.33
N SER A 326 23.50 2.36 -3.30
CA SER A 326 24.74 1.56 -3.24
C SER A 326 24.86 0.56 -4.37
N LEU A 327 23.76 -0.12 -4.70
CA LEU A 327 23.75 -1.05 -5.83
C LEU A 327 23.71 -0.31 -7.17
N ALA A 328 22.98 0.80 -7.27
CA ALA A 328 22.95 1.61 -8.48
C ALA A 328 24.34 2.15 -8.83
N GLU A 329 25.13 2.58 -7.86
CA GLU A 329 26.50 3.02 -8.05
C GLU A 329 27.36 1.91 -8.67
N LYS A 330 27.30 0.71 -8.13
CA LYS A 330 28.03 -0.47 -8.66
C LYS A 330 27.61 -0.82 -10.09
N ILE A 331 26.30 -0.83 -10.36
CA ILE A 331 25.72 -1.18 -11.68
C ILE A 331 26.10 -0.14 -12.74
N LEU A 332 25.95 1.16 -12.42
CA LEU A 332 26.14 2.23 -13.37
C LEU A 332 27.64 2.53 -13.61
N ALA A 333 28.52 2.30 -12.61
CA ALA A 333 29.96 2.37 -12.79
C ALA A 333 30.48 1.24 -13.69
N GLY A 334 29.98 0.01 -13.53
CA GLY A 334 30.34 -1.14 -14.37
C GLY A 334 29.92 -0.98 -15.84
N GLY A 335 28.75 -0.42 -16.08
CA GLY A 335 28.22 -0.19 -17.45
C GLY A 335 29.00 0.84 -18.28
N SER A 336 29.76 1.71 -17.61
CA SER A 336 30.58 2.73 -18.30
C SER A 336 31.88 2.19 -18.91
N GLN A 337 32.32 0.99 -18.56
CA GLN A 337 33.55 0.39 -19.06
C GLN A 337 33.38 -0.46 -20.33
N GLU A 338 32.19 -0.93 -20.65
CA GLU A 338 31.91 -1.65 -21.89
C GLU A 338 31.47 -0.69 -23.02
N GLY A 339 32.39 0.15 -23.49
CA GLY A 339 32.21 1.01 -24.67
C GLY A 339 32.08 0.16 -25.96
N GLY A 340 30.90 -0.27 -26.30
CA GLY A 340 30.66 -1.07 -27.47
C GLY A 340 29.28 -0.90 -28.10
N LYS A 341 29.22 -0.11 -29.18
CA LYS A 341 28.13 0.06 -30.15
C LYS A 341 26.87 0.78 -29.66
N LYS A 342 26.75 2.03 -30.10
CA LYS A 342 25.50 2.80 -30.13
C LYS A 342 24.41 2.01 -30.84
N GLY A 343 23.66 1.21 -30.09
CA GLY A 343 22.34 0.75 -30.47
C GLY A 343 21.37 1.93 -30.31
N SER A 344 20.57 2.16 -31.33
CA SER A 344 19.56 3.19 -31.48
C SER A 344 18.50 3.15 -30.36
N GLY A 345 18.78 3.74 -29.24
CA GLY A 345 17.92 3.90 -28.07
C GLY A 345 18.78 4.49 -26.96
N ALA A 346 18.98 5.82 -27.00
CA ALA A 346 19.87 6.52 -26.07
C ALA A 346 19.38 6.33 -24.62
N VAL A 347 19.90 5.36 -23.91
CA VAL A 347 19.94 5.36 -22.46
C VAL A 347 20.97 6.41 -22.07
N SER A 348 20.50 7.61 -21.71
CA SER A 348 21.35 8.70 -21.27
C SER A 348 22.11 8.27 -20.02
N SER A 349 23.43 8.22 -20.08
CA SER A 349 24.29 8.03 -18.90
C SER A 349 24.07 9.17 -17.91
N LEU A 350 24.23 8.89 -16.61
CA LEU A 350 24.29 9.96 -15.59
C LEU A 350 25.41 10.94 -15.93
N SER A 351 25.15 12.24 -15.70
CA SER A 351 26.24 13.20 -15.76
C SER A 351 27.24 12.96 -14.62
N ALA A 352 28.49 13.42 -14.79
CA ALA A 352 29.49 13.31 -13.73
C ALA A 352 29.01 13.98 -12.42
N GLU A 353 28.34 15.12 -12.53
CA GLU A 353 27.75 15.82 -11.38
C GLU A 353 26.66 14.99 -10.68
N GLN A 354 25.81 14.29 -11.45
CA GLN A 354 24.78 13.41 -10.89
C GLN A 354 25.40 12.18 -10.19
N PHE A 355 26.47 11.65 -10.77
CA PHE A 355 27.18 10.52 -10.17
C PHE A 355 27.85 10.93 -8.85
N GLU A 356 28.56 12.07 -8.82
CA GLU A 356 29.14 12.61 -7.59
C GLU A 356 28.07 12.91 -6.53
N MET A 357 26.94 13.47 -6.93
CA MET A 357 25.81 13.69 -6.04
C MET A 357 25.27 12.37 -5.46
N MET A 358 25.15 11.33 -6.29
CA MET A 358 24.71 10.01 -5.87
C MET A 358 25.62 9.43 -4.80
N THR A 359 26.94 9.44 -5.03
CA THR A 359 27.95 8.96 -4.08
C THR A 359 27.87 9.72 -2.76
N ARG A 360 27.80 11.05 -2.80
CA ARG A 360 27.67 11.89 -1.60
C ARG A 360 26.41 11.56 -0.80
N VAL A 361 25.25 11.50 -1.48
CA VAL A 361 23.98 11.18 -0.81
C VAL A 361 24.04 9.79 -0.17
N ARG A 362 24.60 8.80 -0.86
CA ARG A 362 24.79 7.44 -0.32
C ARG A 362 25.63 7.45 0.96
N GLU A 363 26.77 8.15 0.96
CA GLU A 363 27.68 8.24 2.12
C GLU A 363 27.02 8.94 3.30
N ASP A 364 26.31 10.03 3.04
CA ASP A 364 25.56 10.76 4.06
C ASP A 364 24.50 9.87 4.72
N TYR A 365 23.73 9.10 3.91
CA TYR A 365 22.74 8.15 4.43
C TYR A 365 23.38 7.00 5.20
N GLU A 366 24.51 6.46 4.74
CA GLU A 366 25.24 5.41 5.44
C GLU A 366 25.70 5.86 6.83
N SER A 367 26.27 7.05 6.91
CA SER A 367 26.73 7.63 8.16
C SER A 367 25.56 7.85 9.14
N GLY A 368 24.46 8.40 8.66
CA GLY A 368 23.25 8.62 9.46
C GLY A 368 22.61 7.32 9.94
N LEU A 369 22.53 6.31 9.08
CA LEU A 369 21.96 5.01 9.43
C LEU A 369 22.81 4.27 10.47
N ARG A 370 24.14 4.38 10.42
CA ARG A 370 25.05 3.82 11.44
C ARG A 370 24.78 4.44 12.80
N LEU A 371 24.68 5.77 12.88
CA LEU A 371 24.36 6.48 14.12
C LEU A 371 23.00 6.07 14.70
N LEU A 372 21.97 5.94 13.84
CA LEU A 372 20.66 5.47 14.26
C LEU A 372 20.70 4.02 14.74
N ALA A 373 21.46 3.15 14.08
CA ALA A 373 21.60 1.76 14.47
C ALA A 373 22.26 1.63 15.85
N GLU A 374 23.32 2.39 16.11
CA GLU A 374 23.99 2.44 17.41
C GLU A 374 23.03 2.93 18.51
N ALA A 375 22.30 4.01 18.26
CA ALA A 375 21.31 4.54 19.20
C ALA A 375 20.20 3.53 19.51
N LEU A 376 19.62 2.89 18.50
CA LEU A 376 18.57 1.89 18.69
C LEU A 376 19.08 0.61 19.38
N GLN A 377 20.33 0.20 19.13
CA GLN A 377 20.94 -0.93 19.83
C GLN A 377 21.15 -0.64 21.32
N ALA A 378 21.55 0.59 21.66
CA ALA A 378 21.74 1.03 23.04
C ALA A 378 20.42 1.03 23.83
N GLU A 379 19.28 1.29 23.17
CA GLU A 379 17.95 1.25 23.80
C GLU A 379 17.45 -0.17 24.10
N GLY A 380 18.04 -1.21 23.52
CA GLY A 380 17.60 -2.61 23.73
C GLY A 380 16.20 -2.87 23.21
N PRO A 381 15.96 -2.88 21.90
CA PRO A 381 14.60 -2.91 21.33
C PRO A 381 13.88 -4.23 21.63
N ARG A 382 12.57 -4.13 21.85
CA ARG A 382 11.70 -5.32 21.98
C ARG A 382 11.66 -6.09 20.67
N GLU A 383 11.70 -7.42 20.76
CA GLU A 383 11.48 -8.31 19.62
C GLU A 383 10.15 -8.00 18.90
N GLY A 384 10.18 -7.94 17.59
CA GLY A 384 9.03 -7.61 16.75
C GLY A 384 8.60 -6.14 16.74
N SER A 385 9.33 -5.25 17.43
CA SER A 385 9.13 -3.80 17.34
C SER A 385 9.67 -3.24 16.02
N TYR A 386 9.29 -2.00 15.68
CA TYR A 386 9.87 -1.30 14.52
C TYR A 386 11.40 -1.11 14.66
N ALA A 387 11.89 -0.93 15.87
CA ALA A 387 13.33 -0.79 16.13
C ALA A 387 14.08 -2.10 15.85
N ASP A 388 13.55 -3.23 16.32
CA ASP A 388 14.10 -4.55 16.04
C ASP A 388 14.05 -4.88 14.53
N GLN A 389 12.96 -4.54 13.85
CA GLN A 389 12.82 -4.69 12.40
C GLN A 389 13.87 -3.85 11.65
N ALA A 390 14.05 -2.59 12.04
CA ALA A 390 15.02 -1.69 11.42
C ALA A 390 16.45 -2.19 11.58
N LEU A 391 16.81 -2.68 12.78
CA LEU A 391 18.14 -3.25 13.05
C LEU A 391 18.37 -4.56 12.30
N ARG A 392 17.35 -5.39 12.11
CA ARG A 392 17.46 -6.59 11.26
C ARG A 392 17.72 -6.22 9.81
N TRP A 393 16.91 -5.31 9.24
CA TRP A 393 17.11 -4.84 7.86
C TRP A 393 18.51 -4.27 7.65
N TRP A 394 18.99 -3.42 8.57
CA TRP A 394 20.32 -2.85 8.49
C TRP A 394 21.42 -3.91 8.46
N ARG A 395 21.36 -4.89 9.38
CA ARG A 395 22.34 -5.98 9.43
C ARG A 395 22.37 -6.82 8.18
N ASP A 396 21.21 -7.09 7.61
CA ASP A 396 21.09 -7.93 6.42
C ASP A 396 21.56 -7.20 5.16
N CYS A 397 21.24 -5.91 5.03
CA CYS A 397 21.68 -5.08 3.89
C CYS A 397 23.17 -4.71 3.92
N VAL A 398 23.80 -4.60 5.10
CA VAL A 398 25.24 -4.30 5.23
C VAL A 398 26.11 -5.53 4.95
N ARG A 399 25.57 -6.74 5.09
CA ARG A 399 26.31 -7.99 4.84
C ARG A 399 26.45 -8.33 3.34
N ASP A 400 25.66 -7.70 2.50
CA ASP A 400 25.66 -7.85 1.02
C ASP A 400 26.54 -6.78 0.34
#